data_b106880418e7fb07eab8c1b7d6f939e6
#
_entry.id   b106880418e7fb07eab8c1b7d6f939e6
#
_cell.length_a   1.000
_cell.length_b   1.000
_cell.length_c   1.000
_cell.angle_alpha   90.00
_cell.angle_beta   90.00
_cell.angle_gamma   90.00
#
_symmetry.space_group_name_H-M   'P 1'
#
loop_
_entity.id
_entity.type
_entity.pdbx_description
1 polymer ?
#
loop_
_entity_poly.entity_id
_entity_poly.type
_entity_poly.pdbx_seq_one_letter_code
_entity_poly.pdbx_strand_id
1 'polypeptide(L)'
;LHQAGIKVIPVVPNVKLAKRLQDNKADAIVVEGMEAGGHIGVLTTMALMTQVIPEVDIPVVMAGGFADGRGIAAALLMGAAGVQIGTRFLIAEECPVHNNMKQKLIEAVDTDTIVTGQTIKSAVRGIKNKFAEEYQALEFSGKADKATLLEKATGTNKLAAVDGDVENGMMQAGQSLTPLKKIEPMAVIMENLVAEARETLKKAAEIKL
;
A
#
# COMPACT_ATOMS: atom_id res chain seq x y z
N LEU A 1 4.30 -18.97 -16.55
CA LEU A 1 4.26 -17.56 -17.00
C LEU A 1 5.44 -17.27 -17.93
N HIS A 2 6.69 -17.55 -17.54
CA HIS A 2 7.89 -17.31 -18.37
C HIS A 2 7.86 -18.01 -19.73
N GLN A 3 7.34 -19.24 -19.80
CA GLN A 3 7.16 -19.95 -21.10
C GLN A 3 6.24 -19.20 -22.08
N ALA A 4 5.38 -18.33 -21.57
CA ALA A 4 4.51 -17.45 -22.35
C ALA A 4 5.08 -16.02 -22.51
N GLY A 5 6.35 -15.80 -22.16
CA GLY A 5 7.00 -14.47 -22.23
C GLY A 5 6.52 -13.46 -21.19
N ILE A 6 5.78 -13.90 -20.16
CA ILE A 6 5.20 -13.01 -19.14
C ILE A 6 6.21 -12.82 -18.01
N LYS A 7 6.50 -11.55 -17.67
CA LYS A 7 7.32 -11.18 -16.52
C LYS A 7 6.59 -11.43 -15.20
N VAL A 8 7.33 -11.90 -14.19
CA VAL A 8 6.80 -12.24 -12.87
C VAL A 8 7.39 -11.31 -11.82
N ILE A 9 6.54 -10.46 -11.25
CA ILE A 9 6.92 -9.45 -10.25
C ILE A 9 6.01 -9.62 -9.01
N PRO A 10 6.34 -10.54 -8.10
CA PRO A 10 5.52 -10.82 -6.93
C PRO A 10 5.71 -9.79 -5.81
N VAL A 11 4.68 -9.64 -4.97
CA VAL A 11 4.73 -8.83 -3.74
C VAL A 11 5.22 -9.69 -2.58
N VAL A 12 6.15 -9.15 -1.77
CA VAL A 12 6.78 -9.86 -0.66
C VAL A 12 6.83 -9.00 0.61
N PRO A 13 6.54 -9.58 1.80
CA PRO A 13 6.54 -8.87 3.08
C PRO A 13 7.79 -9.16 3.93
N ASN A 14 8.79 -9.90 3.45
CA ASN A 14 9.98 -10.26 4.22
C ASN A 14 11.13 -10.79 3.36
N VAL A 15 12.34 -10.79 3.93
CA VAL A 15 13.59 -11.25 3.29
C VAL A 15 13.50 -12.70 2.84
N LYS A 16 12.98 -13.59 3.69
CA LYS A 16 12.91 -15.02 3.38
C LYS A 16 12.14 -15.31 2.11
N LEU A 17 11.00 -14.63 1.92
CA LEU A 17 10.19 -14.81 0.72
C LEU A 17 10.86 -14.14 -0.48
N ALA A 18 11.51 -12.98 -0.30
CA ALA A 18 12.25 -12.30 -1.36
C ALA A 18 13.33 -13.21 -1.96
N LYS A 19 14.18 -13.80 -1.13
CA LYS A 19 15.23 -14.76 -1.56
C LYS A 19 14.64 -15.98 -2.27
N ARG A 20 13.62 -16.59 -1.68
CA ARG A 20 12.93 -17.73 -2.28
C ARG A 20 12.37 -17.43 -3.68
N LEU A 21 11.82 -16.23 -3.88
CA LEU A 21 11.24 -15.86 -5.17
C LEU A 21 12.32 -15.51 -6.20
N GLN A 22 13.45 -14.92 -5.79
CA GLN A 22 14.62 -14.80 -6.65
C GLN A 22 15.12 -16.19 -7.10
N ASP A 23 15.27 -17.15 -6.18
CA ASP A 23 15.68 -18.54 -6.51
C ASP A 23 14.69 -19.19 -7.50
N ASN A 24 13.41 -18.83 -7.41
CA ASN A 24 12.37 -19.28 -8.34
C ASN A 24 12.26 -18.38 -9.60
N LYS A 25 13.28 -17.57 -9.89
CA LYS A 25 13.44 -16.76 -11.09
C LYS A 25 12.39 -15.67 -11.28
N ALA A 26 11.94 -15.02 -10.20
CA ALA A 26 11.18 -13.77 -10.34
C ALA A 26 12.03 -12.73 -11.11
N ASP A 27 11.42 -11.95 -11.99
CA ASP A 27 12.11 -10.92 -12.79
C ASP A 27 12.42 -9.66 -11.98
N ALA A 28 11.61 -9.37 -11.00
CA ALA A 28 11.75 -8.33 -9.97
C ALA A 28 10.85 -8.71 -8.79
N ILE A 29 10.95 -7.98 -7.68
CA ILE A 29 10.03 -8.12 -6.54
C ILE A 29 9.48 -6.77 -6.11
N VAL A 30 8.23 -6.75 -5.64
CA VAL A 30 7.67 -5.62 -4.90
C VAL A 30 7.77 -5.93 -3.42
N VAL A 31 8.49 -5.11 -2.68
CA VAL A 31 8.69 -5.26 -1.23
C VAL A 31 7.74 -4.31 -0.52
N GLU A 32 6.73 -4.86 0.17
CA GLU A 32 5.63 -4.07 0.71
C GLU A 32 5.64 -4.00 2.23
N GLY A 33 5.78 -2.78 2.74
CA GLY A 33 5.71 -2.47 4.16
C GLY A 33 4.27 -2.40 4.69
N MET A 34 4.14 -2.50 6.02
CA MET A 34 2.85 -2.50 6.70
C MET A 34 2.09 -1.17 6.63
N GLU A 35 2.69 -0.12 6.09
CA GLU A 35 2.02 1.17 5.82
C GLU A 35 1.10 1.12 4.60
N ALA A 36 1.17 0.04 3.80
CA ALA A 36 0.29 -0.19 2.66
C ALA A 36 -1.17 -0.37 3.07
N GLY A 37 -2.08 -0.19 2.12
CA GLY A 37 -3.49 -0.54 2.24
C GLY A 37 -3.76 -1.97 1.75
N GLY A 38 -4.85 -2.57 2.24
CA GLY A 38 -5.16 -3.97 1.94
C GLY A 38 -4.40 -4.94 2.84
N HIS A 39 -4.09 -6.13 2.34
CA HIS A 39 -3.34 -7.11 3.11
C HIS A 39 -1.91 -6.65 3.38
N ILE A 40 -1.49 -6.71 4.62
CA ILE A 40 -0.19 -6.20 5.06
C ILE A 40 0.63 -7.26 5.81
N GLY A 41 1.97 -7.12 5.72
CA GLY A 41 2.91 -7.81 6.58
C GLY A 41 3.05 -7.15 7.96
N VAL A 42 4.17 -7.40 8.64
CA VAL A 42 4.43 -6.91 10.00
C VAL A 42 5.61 -5.93 10.08
N LEU A 43 6.36 -5.77 8.99
CA LEU A 43 7.51 -4.88 8.93
C LEU A 43 7.14 -3.54 8.30
N THR A 44 7.68 -2.46 8.85
CA THR A 44 7.58 -1.13 8.25
C THR A 44 8.43 -1.04 6.98
N THR A 45 8.06 -0.15 6.07
CA THR A 45 8.71 0.01 4.77
C THR A 45 10.21 0.28 4.90
N MET A 46 10.62 1.19 5.76
CA MET A 46 12.04 1.52 5.98
C MET A 46 12.83 0.30 6.51
N ALA A 47 12.31 -0.36 7.55
CA ALA A 47 12.97 -1.55 8.12
C ALA A 47 13.04 -2.70 7.13
N LEU A 48 12.01 -2.88 6.31
CA LEU A 48 11.96 -3.95 5.32
C LEU A 48 12.93 -3.69 4.16
N MET A 49 12.99 -2.45 3.67
CA MET A 49 13.85 -2.01 2.57
C MET A 49 15.34 -2.23 2.89
N THR A 50 15.78 -1.79 4.07
CA THR A 50 17.18 -1.95 4.51
C THR A 50 17.62 -3.40 4.66
N GLN A 51 16.67 -4.31 4.90
CA GLN A 51 16.94 -5.73 5.07
C GLN A 51 16.86 -6.52 3.77
N VAL A 52 15.98 -6.14 2.83
CA VAL A 52 15.76 -6.92 1.60
C VAL A 52 16.72 -6.52 0.49
N ILE A 53 16.95 -5.22 0.28
CA ILE A 53 17.77 -4.74 -0.84
C ILE A 53 19.17 -5.39 -0.88
N PRO A 54 19.93 -5.50 0.23
CA PRO A 54 21.25 -6.11 0.21
C PRO A 54 21.24 -7.65 0.06
N GLU A 55 20.09 -8.29 0.12
CA GLU A 55 19.94 -9.75 0.17
C GLU A 55 19.47 -10.37 -1.16
N VAL A 56 19.21 -9.54 -2.17
CA VAL A 56 18.75 -9.99 -3.50
C VAL A 56 19.45 -9.22 -4.61
N ASP A 57 19.65 -9.89 -5.76
CA ASP A 57 20.31 -9.32 -6.94
C ASP A 57 19.32 -8.85 -8.01
N ILE A 58 18.04 -9.21 -7.87
CA ILE A 58 16.97 -8.79 -8.80
C ILE A 58 16.43 -7.40 -8.42
N PRO A 59 15.86 -6.64 -9.37
CA PRO A 59 15.30 -5.33 -9.09
C PRO A 59 14.25 -5.37 -7.97
N VAL A 60 14.39 -4.44 -7.00
CA VAL A 60 13.45 -4.28 -5.88
C VAL A 60 12.63 -3.02 -6.09
N VAL A 61 11.31 -3.17 -6.13
CA VAL A 61 10.34 -2.08 -6.12
C VAL A 61 9.76 -1.95 -4.71
N MET A 62 9.78 -0.76 -4.14
CA MET A 62 9.26 -0.55 -2.78
C MET A 62 7.80 -0.14 -2.80
N ALA A 63 7.01 -0.66 -1.86
CA ALA A 63 5.60 -0.34 -1.68
C ALA A 63 5.26 -0.08 -0.20
N GLY A 64 4.18 0.68 0.02
CA GLY A 64 3.73 1.06 1.36
C GLY A 64 4.33 2.41 1.81
N GLY A 65 3.48 3.36 2.16
CA GLY A 65 3.90 4.66 2.65
C GLY A 65 4.26 5.72 1.60
N PHE A 66 4.22 5.41 0.31
CA PHE A 66 4.58 6.34 -0.76
C PHE A 66 3.36 7.08 -1.31
N ALA A 67 3.41 8.43 -1.29
CA ALA A 67 2.36 9.28 -1.87
C ALA A 67 2.88 10.57 -2.50
N ASP A 68 4.18 10.84 -2.40
CA ASP A 68 4.82 12.04 -2.95
C ASP A 68 6.21 11.71 -3.56
N GLY A 69 6.79 12.69 -4.25
CA GLY A 69 8.10 12.53 -4.90
C GLY A 69 9.26 12.42 -3.92
N ARG A 70 9.12 12.91 -2.69
CA ARG A 70 10.16 12.78 -1.66
C ARG A 70 10.33 11.31 -1.24
N GLY A 71 9.22 10.62 -1.08
CA GLY A 71 9.24 9.18 -0.81
C GLY A 71 9.87 8.38 -1.95
N ILE A 72 9.56 8.73 -3.21
CA ILE A 72 10.19 8.13 -4.39
C ILE A 72 11.71 8.35 -4.37
N ALA A 73 12.15 9.59 -4.15
CA ALA A 73 13.58 9.92 -4.08
C ALA A 73 14.29 9.14 -2.97
N ALA A 74 13.69 9.04 -1.78
CA ALA A 74 14.24 8.28 -0.66
C ALA A 74 14.41 6.79 -1.00
N ALA A 75 13.41 6.17 -1.63
CA ALA A 75 13.49 4.78 -2.05
C ALA A 75 14.62 4.54 -3.05
N LEU A 76 14.77 5.43 -4.06
CA LEU A 76 15.83 5.35 -5.05
C LEU A 76 17.22 5.52 -4.41
N LEU A 77 17.38 6.47 -3.49
CA LEU A 77 18.65 6.69 -2.75
C LEU A 77 19.03 5.48 -1.88
N MET A 78 18.05 4.71 -1.42
CA MET A 78 18.30 3.49 -0.66
C MET A 78 18.55 2.25 -1.56
N GLY A 79 18.55 2.40 -2.88
CA GLY A 79 18.87 1.34 -3.84
C GLY A 79 17.67 0.61 -4.43
N ALA A 80 16.44 1.09 -4.19
CA ALA A 80 15.28 0.55 -4.90
C ALA A 80 15.31 0.89 -6.39
N ALA A 81 14.83 0.00 -7.24
CA ALA A 81 14.65 0.25 -8.67
C ALA A 81 13.44 1.16 -8.99
N GLY A 82 12.53 1.33 -8.04
CA GLY A 82 11.34 2.15 -8.16
C GLY A 82 10.39 1.98 -6.99
N VAL A 83 9.19 2.55 -7.10
CA VAL A 83 8.13 2.42 -6.10
C VAL A 83 6.81 1.97 -6.73
N GLN A 84 6.00 1.24 -5.95
CA GLN A 84 4.60 0.95 -6.25
C GLN A 84 3.73 1.82 -5.35
N ILE A 85 2.82 2.56 -5.95
CA ILE A 85 1.91 3.48 -5.26
C ILE A 85 0.47 3.00 -5.44
N GLY A 86 -0.27 2.82 -4.36
CA GLY A 86 -1.69 2.45 -4.38
C GLY A 86 -2.59 3.61 -3.99
N THR A 87 -2.57 3.98 -2.72
CA THR A 87 -3.52 4.90 -2.08
C THR A 87 -3.61 6.27 -2.79
N ARG A 88 -2.48 6.83 -3.22
CA ARG A 88 -2.46 8.11 -3.97
C ARG A 88 -3.26 8.03 -5.28
N PHE A 89 -3.26 6.88 -5.93
CA PHE A 89 -3.96 6.69 -7.21
C PHE A 89 -5.44 6.37 -7.06
N LEU A 90 -5.91 6.02 -5.85
CA LEU A 90 -7.35 5.83 -5.61
C LEU A 90 -8.16 7.12 -5.85
N ILE A 91 -7.54 8.29 -5.68
CA ILE A 91 -8.18 9.59 -5.94
C ILE A 91 -7.90 10.15 -7.34
N ALA A 92 -7.30 9.38 -8.24
CA ALA A 92 -7.19 9.78 -9.64
C ALA A 92 -8.57 9.82 -10.31
N GLU A 93 -8.76 10.74 -11.27
CA GLU A 93 -10.02 10.84 -12.02
C GLU A 93 -10.37 9.53 -12.70
N GLU A 94 -9.39 8.88 -13.32
CA GLU A 94 -9.54 7.63 -14.07
C GLU A 94 -9.69 6.38 -13.18
N CYS A 95 -9.43 6.49 -11.88
CA CYS A 95 -9.61 5.36 -10.98
C CYS A 95 -11.11 5.02 -10.85
N PRO A 96 -11.52 3.76 -11.08
CA PRO A 96 -12.93 3.38 -11.14
C PRO A 96 -13.61 3.26 -9.77
N VAL A 97 -12.91 3.51 -8.66
CA VAL A 97 -13.55 3.49 -7.34
C VAL A 97 -14.61 4.58 -7.23
N HIS A 98 -15.65 4.30 -6.46
CA HIS A 98 -16.78 5.21 -6.29
C HIS A 98 -16.36 6.57 -5.72
N ASN A 99 -17.01 7.64 -6.16
CA ASN A 99 -16.66 9.00 -5.73
C ASN A 99 -16.75 9.22 -4.21
N ASN A 100 -17.70 8.57 -3.53
CA ASN A 100 -17.78 8.63 -2.06
C ASN A 100 -16.47 8.15 -1.41
N MET A 101 -15.86 7.08 -1.94
CA MET A 101 -14.56 6.60 -1.44
C MET A 101 -13.45 7.61 -1.69
N LYS A 102 -13.42 8.26 -2.87
CA LYS A 102 -12.43 9.32 -3.19
C LYS A 102 -12.57 10.49 -2.22
N GLN A 103 -13.78 10.95 -1.94
CA GLN A 103 -14.05 12.05 -1.02
C GLN A 103 -13.63 11.70 0.42
N LYS A 104 -14.02 10.51 0.90
CA LYS A 104 -13.62 10.05 2.24
C LYS A 104 -12.09 9.97 2.39
N LEU A 105 -11.35 9.57 1.33
CA LEU A 105 -9.89 9.57 1.33
C LEU A 105 -9.27 10.98 1.38
N ILE A 106 -9.90 11.97 0.73
CA ILE A 106 -9.45 13.37 0.74
C ILE A 106 -9.69 14.02 2.12
N GLU A 107 -10.78 13.66 2.78
CA GLU A 107 -11.14 14.15 4.12
C GLU A 107 -10.31 13.51 5.23
N ALA A 108 -9.78 12.30 4.99
CA ALA A 108 -9.03 11.54 5.98
C ALA A 108 -7.71 12.20 6.38
N VAL A 109 -7.37 12.08 7.66
CA VAL A 109 -6.09 12.54 8.22
C VAL A 109 -5.14 11.36 8.45
N ASP A 110 -3.91 11.64 8.82
CA ASP A 110 -2.80 10.68 8.97
C ASP A 110 -3.08 9.52 9.95
N THR A 111 -3.98 9.72 10.91
CA THR A 111 -4.36 8.72 11.93
C THR A 111 -5.64 7.95 11.63
N ASP A 112 -6.26 8.19 10.47
CA ASP A 112 -7.56 7.61 10.11
C ASP A 112 -7.47 6.21 9.47
N THR A 113 -6.38 5.50 9.68
CA THR A 113 -6.30 4.09 9.29
C THR A 113 -6.44 3.15 10.48
N ILE A 114 -6.97 1.97 10.22
CA ILE A 114 -7.14 0.88 11.19
C ILE A 114 -6.70 -0.44 10.56
N VAL A 115 -6.22 -1.37 11.38
CA VAL A 115 -5.88 -2.73 10.95
C VAL A 115 -6.87 -3.70 11.55
N THR A 116 -7.48 -4.52 10.70
CA THR A 116 -8.41 -5.61 11.05
C THR A 116 -7.82 -6.97 10.66
N GLY A 117 -8.35 -8.08 11.16
CA GLY A 117 -7.93 -9.42 10.79
C GLY A 117 -6.59 -9.88 11.37
N GLN A 118 -6.07 -9.19 12.38
CA GLN A 118 -4.77 -9.50 13.01
C GLN A 118 -4.80 -10.84 13.75
N THR A 119 -5.88 -11.13 14.48
CA THR A 119 -6.03 -12.37 15.27
C THR A 119 -6.10 -13.62 14.39
N ILE A 120 -6.56 -13.49 13.16
CA ILE A 120 -6.68 -14.59 12.20
C ILE A 120 -5.51 -14.67 11.21
N LYS A 121 -4.45 -13.87 11.40
CA LYS A 121 -3.26 -13.78 10.53
C LYS A 121 -3.61 -13.38 9.08
N SER A 122 -4.59 -12.52 8.93
CA SER A 122 -5.02 -11.94 7.66
C SER A 122 -5.21 -10.43 7.85
N ALA A 123 -4.15 -9.77 8.33
CA ALA A 123 -4.17 -8.35 8.65
C ALA A 123 -4.43 -7.51 7.40
N VAL A 124 -5.43 -6.64 7.47
CA VAL A 124 -5.84 -5.73 6.40
C VAL A 124 -5.89 -4.30 6.94
N ARG A 125 -5.20 -3.37 6.28
CA ARG A 125 -5.30 -1.95 6.59
C ARG A 125 -6.33 -1.27 5.71
N GLY A 126 -7.17 -0.49 6.33
CA GLY A 126 -8.16 0.35 5.66
C GLY A 126 -8.41 1.65 6.42
N ILE A 127 -9.35 2.44 5.91
CA ILE A 127 -9.84 3.65 6.57
C ILE A 127 -10.73 3.26 7.74
N LYS A 128 -10.57 3.99 8.83
CA LYS A 128 -11.42 3.89 10.01
C LYS A 128 -12.83 4.37 9.69
N ASN A 129 -13.79 3.47 9.80
CA ASN A 129 -15.21 3.71 9.59
C ASN A 129 -16.03 2.77 10.46
N LYS A 130 -17.35 2.87 10.40
CA LYS A 130 -18.26 2.02 11.19
C LYS A 130 -17.97 0.53 11.02
N PHE A 131 -17.83 0.05 9.76
CA PHE A 131 -17.52 -1.36 9.50
C PHE A 131 -16.24 -1.81 10.19
N ALA A 132 -15.15 -1.04 10.01
CA ALA A 132 -13.84 -1.40 10.53
C ALA A 132 -13.80 -1.42 12.07
N GLU A 133 -14.49 -0.49 12.73
CA GLU A 133 -14.63 -0.44 14.18
C GLU A 133 -15.46 -1.61 14.71
N GLU A 134 -16.59 -1.92 14.10
CA GLU A 134 -17.42 -3.09 14.44
C GLU A 134 -16.68 -4.41 14.22
N TYR A 135 -15.93 -4.51 13.12
CA TYR A 135 -15.11 -5.68 12.83
C TYR A 135 -14.04 -5.88 13.90
N GLN A 136 -13.29 -4.82 14.22
CA GLN A 136 -12.23 -4.87 15.23
C GLN A 136 -12.80 -5.19 16.63
N ALA A 137 -13.94 -4.60 16.99
CA ALA A 137 -14.61 -4.90 18.25
C ALA A 137 -15.01 -6.38 18.32
N LEU A 138 -15.54 -6.95 17.25
CA LEU A 138 -15.86 -8.37 17.17
C LEU A 138 -14.61 -9.25 17.23
N GLU A 139 -13.56 -8.88 16.49
CA GLU A 139 -12.28 -9.60 16.41
C GLU A 139 -11.63 -9.77 17.81
N PHE A 140 -11.62 -8.70 18.61
CA PHE A 140 -11.01 -8.73 19.94
C PHE A 140 -11.97 -9.11 21.07
N SER A 141 -13.25 -9.38 20.77
CA SER A 141 -14.24 -9.81 21.78
C SER A 141 -14.03 -11.25 22.30
N GLY A 142 -13.27 -12.07 21.56
CA GLY A 142 -13.16 -13.51 21.83
C GLY A 142 -14.41 -14.32 21.49
N LYS A 143 -15.44 -13.71 20.87
CA LYS A 143 -16.73 -14.34 20.55
C LYS A 143 -16.82 -14.85 19.10
N ALA A 144 -15.89 -14.46 18.23
CA ALA A 144 -15.88 -14.85 16.84
C ALA A 144 -14.67 -15.73 16.52
N ASP A 145 -14.89 -16.79 15.78
CA ASP A 145 -13.85 -17.62 15.22
C ASP A 145 -13.37 -17.05 13.85
N LYS A 146 -12.35 -17.69 13.28
CA LYS A 146 -11.79 -17.28 11.99
C LYS A 146 -12.83 -17.31 10.87
N ALA A 147 -13.74 -18.29 10.84
CA ALA A 147 -14.73 -18.41 9.79
C ALA A 147 -15.73 -17.25 9.84
N THR A 148 -16.23 -16.91 11.01
CA THR A 148 -17.12 -15.78 11.27
C THR A 148 -16.49 -14.45 10.83
N LEU A 149 -15.19 -14.23 11.15
CA LEU A 149 -14.48 -13.01 10.77
C LEU A 149 -14.25 -12.91 9.25
N LEU A 150 -13.94 -14.03 8.59
CA LEU A 150 -13.80 -14.06 7.13
C LEU A 150 -15.14 -13.82 6.42
N GLU A 151 -16.21 -14.41 6.91
CA GLU A 151 -17.57 -14.19 6.38
C GLU A 151 -17.97 -12.72 6.49
N LYS A 152 -17.77 -12.11 7.68
CA LYS A 152 -18.05 -10.68 7.90
C LYS A 152 -17.27 -9.76 6.95
N ALA A 153 -16.05 -10.12 6.57
CA ALA A 153 -15.21 -9.33 5.65
C ALA A 153 -15.57 -9.54 4.16
N THR A 154 -16.21 -10.67 3.83
CA THR A 154 -16.45 -11.07 2.43
C THR A 154 -17.35 -10.05 1.71
N GLY A 155 -16.89 -9.57 0.53
CA GLY A 155 -17.62 -8.62 -0.30
C GLY A 155 -17.58 -7.17 0.15
N THR A 156 -17.11 -6.86 1.36
CA THR A 156 -17.17 -5.51 1.93
C THR A 156 -16.27 -4.51 1.20
N ASN A 157 -15.15 -4.96 0.60
CA ASN A 157 -14.33 -4.08 -0.24
C ASN A 157 -15.07 -3.63 -1.51
N LYS A 158 -15.84 -4.55 -2.16
CA LYS A 158 -16.69 -4.18 -3.29
C LYS A 158 -17.76 -3.18 -2.86
N LEU A 159 -18.38 -3.39 -1.70
CA LEU A 159 -19.42 -2.50 -1.15
C LEU A 159 -18.89 -1.05 -1.02
N ALA A 160 -17.66 -0.85 -0.53
CA ALA A 160 -17.06 0.48 -0.46
C ALA A 160 -16.60 1.00 -1.83
N ALA A 161 -15.81 0.21 -2.56
CA ALA A 161 -15.09 0.68 -3.74
C ALA A 161 -15.99 0.79 -4.99
N VAL A 162 -17.02 -0.03 -5.12
CA VAL A 162 -17.92 -0.08 -6.29
C VAL A 162 -19.28 0.50 -5.98
N ASP A 163 -19.89 0.08 -4.87
CA ASP A 163 -21.25 0.44 -4.53
C ASP A 163 -21.29 1.77 -3.73
N GLY A 164 -20.14 2.28 -3.24
CA GLY A 164 -20.00 3.59 -2.62
C GLY A 164 -20.46 3.68 -1.16
N ASP A 165 -20.75 2.55 -0.51
CA ASP A 165 -21.08 2.51 0.92
C ASP A 165 -19.79 2.56 1.76
N VAL A 166 -19.33 3.76 2.04
CA VAL A 166 -18.08 4.03 2.77
C VAL A 166 -18.21 3.84 4.28
N GLU A 167 -19.40 3.65 4.80
CA GLU A 167 -19.63 3.40 6.24
C GLU A 167 -19.65 1.90 6.57
N ASN A 168 -20.30 1.08 5.72
CA ASN A 168 -20.46 -0.35 5.97
C ASN A 168 -19.52 -1.22 5.12
N GLY A 169 -18.78 -0.64 4.18
CA GLY A 169 -17.79 -1.33 3.35
C GLY A 169 -16.35 -1.15 3.86
N MET A 170 -15.48 -2.12 3.58
CA MET A 170 -14.05 -2.03 3.90
C MET A 170 -13.34 -1.14 2.87
N MET A 171 -12.88 0.02 3.29
CA MET A 171 -12.10 0.95 2.46
C MET A 171 -10.61 0.65 2.59
N GLN A 172 -10.07 -0.18 1.71
CA GLN A 172 -8.63 -0.51 1.73
C GLN A 172 -7.80 0.70 1.27
N ALA A 173 -7.01 1.26 2.18
CA ALA A 173 -6.07 2.36 1.93
C ALA A 173 -4.93 2.34 2.94
N GLY A 174 -3.74 2.79 2.52
CA GLY A 174 -2.55 2.89 3.36
C GLY A 174 -2.49 4.18 4.16
N GLN A 175 -1.41 4.35 4.92
CA GLN A 175 -1.23 5.46 5.85
C GLN A 175 -0.88 6.81 5.19
N SER A 176 -0.54 6.83 3.90
CA SER A 176 -0.14 8.05 3.17
C SER A 176 -1.35 8.89 2.75
N LEU A 177 -2.16 9.36 3.70
CA LEU A 177 -3.42 10.06 3.45
C LEU A 177 -3.25 11.58 3.31
N THR A 178 -2.42 12.19 4.16
CA THR A 178 -2.27 13.65 4.21
C THR A 178 -1.95 14.34 2.87
N PRO A 179 -1.18 13.74 1.93
CA PRO A 179 -0.96 14.33 0.61
C PRO A 179 -2.16 14.26 -0.34
N LEU A 180 -3.22 13.52 0.00
CA LEU A 180 -4.42 13.36 -0.80
C LEU A 180 -5.34 14.56 -0.60
N LYS A 181 -5.31 15.55 -1.50
CA LYS A 181 -6.05 16.83 -1.30
C LYS A 181 -7.17 17.06 -2.30
N LYS A 182 -7.08 16.49 -3.49
CA LYS A 182 -8.05 16.68 -4.56
C LYS A 182 -8.02 15.53 -5.56
N ILE A 183 -9.11 15.34 -6.27
CA ILE A 183 -9.19 14.46 -7.43
C ILE A 183 -8.51 15.17 -8.60
N GLU A 184 -7.59 14.47 -9.26
CA GLU A 184 -6.81 15.00 -10.40
C GLU A 184 -6.63 13.91 -11.47
N PRO A 185 -6.42 14.29 -12.74
CA PRO A 185 -6.02 13.35 -13.76
C PRO A 185 -4.74 12.59 -13.38
N MET A 186 -4.67 11.31 -13.70
CA MET A 186 -3.50 10.47 -13.43
C MET A 186 -2.21 11.07 -14.00
N ALA A 187 -2.28 11.65 -15.20
CA ALA A 187 -1.13 12.31 -15.84
C ALA A 187 -0.56 13.43 -14.97
N VAL A 188 -1.42 14.28 -14.40
CA VAL A 188 -1.01 15.38 -13.51
C VAL A 188 -0.38 14.86 -12.23
N ILE A 189 -0.97 13.81 -11.64
CA ILE A 189 -0.40 13.16 -10.45
C ILE A 189 1.00 12.63 -10.76
N MET A 190 1.18 11.94 -11.88
CA MET A 190 2.47 11.38 -12.28
C MET A 190 3.52 12.45 -12.57
N GLU A 191 3.16 13.52 -13.27
CA GLU A 191 4.04 14.64 -13.54
C GLU A 191 4.54 15.28 -12.23
N ASN A 192 3.64 15.54 -11.29
CA ASN A 192 3.97 16.11 -9.99
C ASN A 192 4.90 15.18 -9.18
N LEU A 193 4.60 13.88 -9.12
CA LEU A 193 5.43 12.90 -8.42
C LEU A 193 6.86 12.85 -8.98
N VAL A 194 7.00 12.83 -10.31
CA VAL A 194 8.30 12.78 -10.99
C VAL A 194 9.06 14.09 -10.81
N ALA A 195 8.40 15.25 -10.94
CA ALA A 195 9.02 16.56 -10.77
C ALA A 195 9.55 16.72 -9.33
N GLU A 196 8.73 16.39 -8.33
CA GLU A 196 9.12 16.48 -6.92
C GLU A 196 10.26 15.49 -6.58
N ALA A 197 10.23 14.28 -7.14
CA ALA A 197 11.31 13.31 -6.94
C ALA A 197 12.64 13.82 -7.50
N ARG A 198 12.63 14.38 -8.71
CA ARG A 198 13.83 14.98 -9.34
C ARG A 198 14.38 16.13 -8.52
N GLU A 199 13.52 17.02 -8.05
CA GLU A 199 13.93 18.15 -7.21
C GLU A 199 14.51 17.68 -5.88
N THR A 200 13.92 16.66 -5.26
CA THR A 200 14.43 16.09 -4.01
C THR A 200 15.78 15.42 -4.20
N LEU A 201 15.97 14.66 -5.28
CA LEU A 201 17.28 14.05 -5.60
C LEU A 201 18.36 15.10 -5.85
N LYS A 202 18.02 16.20 -6.54
CA LYS A 202 18.93 17.32 -6.76
C LYS A 202 19.36 17.95 -5.44
N LYS A 203 18.42 18.24 -4.54
CA LYS A 203 18.73 18.77 -3.18
C LYS A 203 19.55 17.80 -2.35
N ALA A 204 19.28 16.50 -2.46
CA ALA A 204 20.06 15.49 -1.73
C ALA A 204 21.54 15.49 -2.14
N ALA A 205 21.87 15.75 -3.40
CA ALA A 205 23.25 15.85 -3.89
C ALA A 205 24.01 17.06 -3.33
N GLU A 206 23.33 18.06 -2.78
CA GLU A 206 23.93 19.27 -2.19
C GLU A 206 24.21 19.13 -0.69
N ILE A 207 23.75 18.03 -0.05
CA ILE A 207 23.94 17.78 1.38
C ILE A 207 25.43 17.48 1.63
N LYS A 208 26.05 18.25 2.53
CA LYS A 208 27.40 18.02 3.02
C LYS A 208 27.30 17.22 4.33
N LEU A 209 27.96 16.07 4.38
CA LEU A 209 28.13 15.26 5.59
C LEU A 209 29.40 15.65 6.34
#